data_771f926fd08865132ee3761b74a1010e
#
_entry.id   771f926fd08865132ee3761b74a1010e
#
_cell.length_a   1.000
_cell.length_b   1.000
_cell.length_c   1.000
_cell.angle_alpha   90.00
_cell.angle_beta   90.00
_cell.angle_gamma   90.00
#
_symmetry.space_group_name_H-M   'P 1'
#
loop_
_entity.id
_entity.type
_entity.pdbx_description
1 polymer ?
#
loop_
_entity_poly.entity_id
_entity_poly.type
_entity_poly.pdbx_seq_one_letter_code
_entity_poly.pdbx_strand_id
1 'polypeptide(L)'
;MKKKYPDGQIYEGEFKWSRLRRIRHGQGSYTFLDGTKYEGQWKDGDKHGQGILTFADGTKYEGEFLDGKFNGQGTYTFSSGGKYEGKFKDGKFNGQGTYTHPDGIKQVGAFKEGEYVGK
;
A
#
# COMPACT_ATOMS: atom_id res chain seq x y z
N MET A 1 14.82 13.63 -7.36
CA MET A 1 14.54 13.84 -8.80
C MET A 1 13.05 13.65 -9.06
N LYS A 2 12.48 14.43 -9.95
CA LYS A 2 11.04 14.43 -10.23
C LYS A 2 10.79 14.12 -11.70
N LYS A 3 9.82 13.25 -11.97
CA LYS A 3 9.42 12.95 -13.34
C LYS A 3 7.90 13.08 -13.47
N LYS A 4 7.47 13.89 -14.44
CA LYS A 4 6.05 14.00 -14.81
C LYS A 4 5.82 13.19 -16.08
N TYR A 5 4.87 12.27 -16.01
CA TYR A 5 4.52 11.44 -17.15
C TYR A 5 3.53 12.14 -18.07
N PRO A 6 3.44 11.75 -19.35
CA PRO A 6 2.57 12.44 -20.30
C PRO A 6 1.10 12.52 -19.89
N ASP A 7 0.60 11.55 -19.10
CA ASP A 7 -0.78 11.51 -18.64
C ASP A 7 -1.01 12.35 -17.38
N GLY A 8 0.04 13.02 -16.86
CA GLY A 8 -0.09 13.87 -15.67
C GLY A 8 0.31 13.21 -14.36
N GLN A 9 0.64 11.93 -14.36
CA GLN A 9 1.16 11.27 -13.17
C GLN A 9 2.55 11.79 -12.85
N ILE A 10 2.90 11.79 -11.57
CA ILE A 10 4.17 12.35 -11.10
C ILE A 10 4.85 11.36 -10.15
N TYR A 11 6.13 11.09 -10.42
CA TYR A 11 7.00 10.40 -9.47
C TYR A 11 8.07 11.37 -8.98
N GLU A 12 8.29 11.40 -7.67
CA GLU A 12 9.36 12.19 -7.06
C GLU A 12 10.16 11.31 -6.13
N GLY A 13 11.44 11.13 -6.42
CA GLY A 13 12.28 10.27 -5.62
C GLY A 13 13.50 9.76 -6.37
N GLU A 14 13.98 8.63 -5.90
CA GLU A 14 15.19 8.02 -6.41
C GLU A 14 14.94 7.16 -7.64
N PHE A 15 15.92 7.11 -8.54
CA PHE A 15 15.91 6.30 -9.75
C PHE A 15 17.20 5.50 -9.83
N LYS A 16 17.13 4.38 -10.55
CA LYS A 16 18.35 3.71 -11.02
C LYS A 16 18.27 3.51 -12.52
N TRP A 17 19.42 3.31 -13.16
CA TRP A 17 19.46 3.00 -14.57
C TRP A 17 19.31 1.49 -14.79
N SER A 18 18.52 1.12 -15.77
CA SER A 18 18.37 -0.26 -16.21
C SER A 18 18.21 -0.23 -17.73
N ARG A 19 19.17 -0.77 -18.46
CA ARG A 19 19.14 -0.85 -19.93
C ARG A 19 18.83 0.48 -20.61
N LEU A 20 19.56 1.51 -20.37
CA LEU A 20 19.40 2.82 -21.02
C LEU A 20 18.15 3.59 -20.61
N ARG A 21 17.47 3.19 -19.54
CA ARG A 21 16.36 3.97 -19.01
C ARG A 21 16.41 4.04 -17.49
N ARG A 22 15.80 5.08 -16.95
CA ARG A 22 15.70 5.24 -15.50
C ARG A 22 14.42 4.56 -15.01
N ILE A 23 14.52 3.82 -13.92
CA ILE A 23 13.38 3.19 -13.26
C ILE A 23 13.33 3.61 -11.79
N ARG A 24 12.12 3.64 -11.24
CA ARG A 24 11.91 3.99 -9.83
C ARG A 24 12.59 2.97 -8.94
N HIS A 25 13.39 3.46 -7.98
CA HIS A 25 14.14 2.59 -7.09
C HIS A 25 14.52 3.38 -5.84
N GLY A 26 14.54 2.74 -4.65
CA GLY A 26 14.82 3.43 -3.41
C GLY A 26 13.58 4.16 -2.88
N GLN A 27 13.76 5.32 -2.25
CA GLN A 27 12.67 6.11 -1.68
C GLN A 27 12.06 7.05 -2.72
N GLY A 28 10.73 7.11 -2.74
CA GLY A 28 10.05 8.04 -3.64
C GLY A 28 8.55 8.09 -3.43
N SER A 29 7.92 9.13 -3.99
CA SER A 29 6.47 9.28 -3.99
C SER A 29 5.95 9.28 -5.42
N TYR A 30 4.77 8.69 -5.61
CA TYR A 30 4.11 8.63 -6.90
C TYR A 30 2.68 9.14 -6.75
N THR A 31 2.30 10.09 -7.59
CA THR A 31 0.95 10.65 -7.61
C THR A 31 0.26 10.19 -8.88
N PHE A 32 -0.85 9.46 -8.70
CA PHE A 32 -1.67 8.94 -9.81
C PHE A 32 -2.68 9.99 -10.26
N LEU A 33 -3.27 9.75 -11.43
CA LEU A 33 -4.23 10.70 -12.03
C LEU A 33 -5.48 10.91 -11.17
N ASP A 34 -5.95 9.86 -10.49
CA ASP A 34 -7.16 9.91 -9.66
C ASP A 34 -6.93 10.54 -8.28
N GLY A 35 -5.71 10.97 -7.99
CA GLY A 35 -5.35 11.54 -6.68
C GLY A 35 -4.79 10.55 -5.70
N THR A 36 -4.72 9.28 -6.04
CA THR A 36 -4.05 8.26 -5.22
C THR A 36 -2.56 8.58 -5.14
N LYS A 37 -1.97 8.40 -3.98
CA LYS A 37 -0.56 8.70 -3.76
C LYS A 37 0.14 7.58 -3.00
N TYR A 38 1.30 7.17 -3.50
CA TYR A 38 2.19 6.24 -2.79
C TYR A 38 3.45 6.95 -2.33
N GLU A 39 3.83 6.73 -1.08
CA GLU A 39 5.09 7.23 -0.51
C GLU A 39 5.82 6.08 0.15
N GLY A 40 7.02 5.78 -0.30
CA GLY A 40 7.78 4.72 0.32
C GLY A 40 8.87 4.17 -0.56
N GLN A 41 9.18 2.90 -0.35
CA GLN A 41 10.28 2.23 -1.03
C GLN A 41 9.85 1.65 -2.37
N TRP A 42 10.77 1.65 -3.31
CA TRP A 42 10.60 1.15 -4.67
C TRP A 42 11.73 0.17 -5.00
N LYS A 43 11.40 -0.82 -5.79
CA LYS A 43 12.40 -1.75 -6.32
C LYS A 43 12.04 -2.11 -7.75
N ASP A 44 12.95 -1.84 -8.70
CA ASP A 44 12.76 -2.17 -10.10
C ASP A 44 11.43 -1.68 -10.67
N GLY A 45 10.99 -0.49 -10.25
CA GLY A 45 9.77 0.13 -10.73
C GLY A 45 8.51 -0.22 -9.95
N ASP A 46 8.59 -1.15 -9.01
CA ASP A 46 7.43 -1.58 -8.19
C ASP A 46 7.53 -1.10 -6.75
N LYS A 47 6.36 -0.92 -6.12
CA LYS A 47 6.28 -0.67 -4.68
C LYS A 47 6.86 -1.88 -3.95
N HIS A 48 7.75 -1.63 -3.00
CA HIS A 48 8.44 -2.69 -2.30
C HIS A 48 8.87 -2.23 -0.92
N GLY A 49 8.92 -3.17 0.06
CA GLY A 49 9.32 -2.80 1.42
C GLY A 49 8.25 -1.98 2.12
N GLN A 50 8.64 -0.99 2.91
CA GLN A 50 7.71 -0.17 3.68
C GLN A 50 7.18 1.00 2.85
N GLY A 51 5.88 1.24 2.94
CA GLY A 51 5.27 2.34 2.24
C GLY A 51 3.88 2.71 2.75
N ILE A 52 3.38 3.84 2.24
CA ILE A 52 2.05 4.36 2.56
C ILE A 52 1.33 4.65 1.25
N LEU A 53 0.19 4.00 1.05
CA LEU A 53 -0.67 4.23 -0.11
C LEU A 53 -1.96 4.89 0.37
N THR A 54 -2.21 6.10 -0.13
CA THR A 54 -3.42 6.86 0.21
C THR A 54 -4.27 6.96 -1.04
N PHE A 55 -5.50 6.41 -0.97
CA PHE A 55 -6.44 6.46 -2.10
C PHE A 55 -7.15 7.80 -2.14
N ALA A 56 -7.74 8.12 -3.30
CA ALA A 56 -8.42 9.39 -3.51
C ALA A 56 -9.57 9.63 -2.54
N ASP A 57 -10.23 8.56 -2.07
CA ASP A 57 -11.36 8.66 -1.13
C ASP A 57 -10.92 8.77 0.35
N GLY A 58 -9.61 8.78 0.60
CA GLY A 58 -9.08 8.84 1.96
C GLY A 58 -8.75 7.50 2.59
N THR A 59 -9.07 6.39 1.93
CA THR A 59 -8.64 5.06 2.37
C THR A 59 -7.12 4.99 2.33
N LYS A 60 -6.51 4.35 3.32
CA LYS A 60 -5.06 4.36 3.45
C LYS A 60 -4.53 3.00 3.87
N TYR A 61 -3.45 2.56 3.21
CA TYR A 61 -2.67 1.41 3.63
C TYR A 61 -1.29 1.85 4.06
N GLU A 62 -0.82 1.34 5.18
CA GLU A 62 0.48 1.65 5.73
C GLU A 62 1.15 0.35 6.15
N GLY A 63 2.24 -0.03 5.49
CA GLY A 63 2.91 -1.28 5.82
C GLY A 63 3.80 -1.80 4.70
N GLU A 64 3.92 -3.12 4.64
CA GLU A 64 4.84 -3.78 3.73
C GLU A 64 4.22 -4.03 2.36
N PHE A 65 5.05 -3.90 1.32
CA PHE A 65 4.71 -4.16 -0.07
C PHE A 65 5.67 -5.18 -0.66
N LEU A 66 5.15 -6.02 -1.54
CA LEU A 66 5.95 -6.95 -2.33
C LEU A 66 5.40 -6.97 -3.76
N ASP A 67 6.25 -6.65 -4.73
CA ASP A 67 5.88 -6.64 -6.16
C ASP A 67 4.61 -5.84 -6.42
N GLY A 68 4.51 -4.67 -5.79
CA GLY A 68 3.39 -3.74 -5.98
C GLY A 68 2.15 -4.04 -5.14
N LYS A 69 2.15 -5.12 -4.35
CA LYS A 69 0.97 -5.54 -3.58
C LYS A 69 1.20 -5.45 -2.08
N PHE A 70 0.12 -5.27 -1.32
CA PHE A 70 0.16 -5.36 0.14
C PHE A 70 0.58 -6.79 0.52
N ASN A 71 1.61 -6.90 1.34
CA ASN A 71 2.12 -8.21 1.75
C ASN A 71 2.88 -8.08 3.06
N GLY A 72 2.65 -9.00 4.01
CA GLY A 72 3.28 -8.93 5.32
C GLY A 72 2.45 -8.13 6.29
N GLN A 73 3.09 -7.41 7.21
CA GLN A 73 2.39 -6.64 8.24
C GLN A 73 1.97 -5.26 7.71
N GLY A 74 0.74 -4.87 8.00
CA GLY A 74 0.26 -3.57 7.61
C GLY A 74 -1.03 -3.16 8.32
N THR A 75 -1.42 -1.90 8.08
CA THR A 75 -2.64 -1.31 8.61
C THR A 75 -3.42 -0.72 7.44
N TYR A 76 -4.66 -1.16 7.27
CA TYR A 76 -5.56 -0.65 6.25
C TYR A 76 -6.69 0.12 6.94
N THR A 77 -6.78 1.42 6.65
CA THR A 77 -7.79 2.29 7.25
C THR A 77 -8.80 2.67 6.17
N PHE A 78 -10.06 2.29 6.37
CA PHE A 78 -11.14 2.60 5.43
C PHE A 78 -11.58 4.05 5.60
N SER A 79 -12.02 4.67 4.52
CA SER A 79 -12.55 6.04 4.56
C SER A 79 -13.76 6.16 5.49
N SER A 80 -14.49 5.07 5.70
CA SER A 80 -15.66 5.02 6.61
C SER A 80 -15.28 4.97 8.09
N GLY A 81 -13.99 4.80 8.43
CA GLY A 81 -13.51 4.75 9.80
C GLY A 81 -13.16 3.37 10.32
N GLY A 82 -13.47 2.31 9.59
CA GLY A 82 -13.03 0.97 9.95
C GLY A 82 -11.53 0.79 9.71
N LYS A 83 -10.94 -0.21 10.36
CA LYS A 83 -9.50 -0.43 10.26
C LYS A 83 -9.17 -1.92 10.41
N TYR A 84 -8.24 -2.40 9.58
CA TYR A 84 -7.64 -3.71 9.74
C TYR A 84 -6.15 -3.55 10.05
N GLU A 85 -5.69 -4.25 11.08
CA GLU A 85 -4.28 -4.29 11.46
C GLU A 85 -3.83 -5.74 11.51
N GLY A 86 -2.85 -6.12 10.72
CA GLY A 86 -2.37 -7.49 10.73
C GLY A 86 -1.68 -7.88 9.42
N LYS A 87 -1.78 -9.16 9.10
CA LYS A 87 -1.07 -9.71 7.95
C LYS A 87 -1.87 -9.60 6.66
N PHE A 88 -1.15 -9.36 5.57
CA PHE A 88 -1.67 -9.28 4.21
C PHE A 88 -0.93 -10.26 3.32
N LYS A 89 -1.63 -10.76 2.32
CA LYS A 89 -1.03 -11.57 1.26
C LYS A 89 -1.73 -11.25 -0.05
N ASP A 90 -0.93 -10.88 -1.07
CA ASP A 90 -1.44 -10.57 -2.40
C ASP A 90 -2.57 -9.55 -2.38
N GLY A 91 -2.43 -8.53 -1.52
CA GLY A 91 -3.40 -7.43 -1.44
C GLY A 91 -4.60 -7.68 -0.55
N LYS A 92 -4.68 -8.83 0.12
CA LYS A 92 -5.84 -9.21 0.94
C LYS A 92 -5.46 -9.47 2.38
N PHE A 93 -6.42 -9.27 3.29
CA PHE A 93 -6.27 -9.66 4.69
C PHE A 93 -6.07 -11.18 4.73
N ASN A 94 -4.97 -11.63 5.32
CA ASN A 94 -4.67 -13.05 5.36
C ASN A 94 -3.72 -13.35 6.51
N GLY A 95 -4.16 -14.19 7.45
CA GLY A 95 -3.41 -14.53 8.63
C GLY A 95 -3.98 -13.84 9.86
N GLN A 96 -3.18 -13.69 10.90
CA GLN A 96 -3.63 -13.08 12.15
C GLN A 96 -3.78 -11.57 12.02
N GLY A 97 -4.89 -11.05 12.52
CA GLY A 97 -5.15 -9.62 12.47
C GLY A 97 -6.30 -9.20 13.37
N THR A 98 -6.54 -7.89 13.38
CA THR A 98 -7.65 -7.27 14.12
C THR A 98 -8.38 -6.33 13.19
N TYR A 99 -9.67 -6.57 13.00
CA TYR A 99 -10.55 -5.67 12.27
C TYR A 99 -11.37 -4.87 13.27
N THR A 100 -11.24 -3.55 13.23
CA THR A 100 -12.01 -2.64 14.08
C THR A 100 -13.07 -1.97 13.22
N HIS A 101 -14.35 -2.19 13.57
CA HIS A 101 -15.46 -1.55 12.86
C HIS A 101 -15.57 -0.08 13.28
N PRO A 102 -16.25 0.76 12.47
CA PRO A 102 -16.40 2.18 12.80
C PRO A 102 -17.03 2.45 14.18
N ASP A 103 -17.85 1.53 14.66
CA ASP A 103 -18.49 1.63 16.00
C ASP A 103 -17.59 1.16 17.15
N GLY A 104 -16.35 0.71 16.83
CA GLY A 104 -15.39 0.26 17.84
C GLY A 104 -15.41 -1.23 18.13
N ILE A 105 -16.34 -1.99 17.56
CA ILE A 105 -16.38 -3.44 17.73
C ILE A 105 -15.22 -4.08 16.97
N LYS A 106 -14.54 -5.03 17.62
CA LYS A 106 -13.35 -5.69 17.06
C LYS A 106 -13.57 -7.16 16.80
N GLN A 107 -12.99 -7.63 15.68
CA GLN A 107 -12.88 -9.04 15.36
C GLN A 107 -11.39 -9.38 15.36
N VAL A 108 -10.96 -10.21 16.31
CA VAL A 108 -9.55 -10.57 16.51
C VAL A 108 -9.38 -12.04 16.18
N GLY A 109 -8.42 -12.35 15.33
CA GLY A 109 -8.11 -13.74 15.01
C GLY A 109 -7.64 -13.91 13.58
N ALA A 110 -8.05 -15.01 12.95
CA ALA A 110 -7.58 -15.37 11.61
C ALA A 110 -8.48 -14.78 10.52
N PHE A 111 -7.82 -14.33 9.44
CA PHE A 111 -8.48 -13.85 8.23
C PHE A 111 -7.96 -14.66 7.06
N LYS A 112 -8.82 -14.89 6.07
CA LYS A 112 -8.45 -15.60 4.85
C LYS A 112 -9.10 -14.92 3.66
N GLU A 113 -8.28 -14.49 2.70
CA GLU A 113 -8.73 -13.82 1.49
C GLU A 113 -9.71 -12.68 1.74
N GLY A 114 -9.43 -11.88 2.76
CA GLY A 114 -10.23 -10.71 3.11
C GLY A 114 -11.36 -10.97 4.09
N GLU A 115 -11.61 -12.23 4.46
CA GLU A 115 -12.74 -12.58 5.33
C GLU A 115 -12.27 -13.07 6.71
N TYR A 116 -13.01 -12.67 7.74
CA TYR A 116 -12.78 -13.14 9.09
C TYR A 116 -13.25 -14.59 9.21
N VAL A 117 -12.35 -15.49 9.62
CA VAL A 117 -12.67 -16.92 9.76
C VAL A 117 -12.62 -17.38 11.21
N GLY A 118 -12.39 -16.49 12.14
CA GLY A 118 -12.46 -16.76 13.57
C GLY A 118 -11.12 -16.88 14.25
N LYS A 119 -11.17 -17.25 15.50
CA LYS A 119 -9.97 -17.36 16.33
C LYS A 119 -9.24 -18.68 16.15
#